data_ac529442039b9687105c4010550f8da7
#
_entry.id   ac529442039b9687105c4010550f8da7
#
_cell.length_a   1.000
_cell.length_b   1.000
_cell.length_c   1.000
_cell.angle_alpha   90.00
_cell.angle_beta   90.00
_cell.angle_gamma   90.00
#
_symmetry.space_group_name_H-M   'P 1'
#
loop_
_entity.id
_entity.type
_entity.pdbx_description
1 polymer ?
#
loop_
_entity_poly.entity_id
_entity_poly.type
_entity_poly.pdbx_seq_one_letter_code
_entity_poly.pdbx_strand_id
1 'polypeptide(L)'
;MTAGALLKACRERAGISQIKMAMMMNRTQSSISKLEKDRNPIDVETFRDWTKFTNSMDIGIAFLYGVDPATILQSLMQITGVA
;
A
#
# COMPACT_ATOMS: atom_id res chain seq x y z
N MET A 1 10.87 6.19 0.98
CA MET A 1 9.72 5.46 1.53
C MET A 1 10.00 3.96 1.47
N THR A 2 9.79 3.26 2.56
CA THR A 2 9.97 1.81 2.58
C THR A 2 8.75 1.11 1.96
N ALA A 3 8.90 -0.17 1.62
CA ALA A 3 7.80 -0.95 1.09
C ALA A 3 6.65 -1.05 2.10
N GLY A 4 6.95 -1.25 3.38
CA GLY A 4 5.93 -1.32 4.42
C GLY A 4 5.17 -0.01 4.59
N ALA A 5 5.87 1.12 4.54
CA ALA A 5 5.25 2.43 4.60
C ALA A 5 4.34 2.67 3.38
N LEU A 6 4.73 2.18 2.21
CA LEU A 6 3.90 2.25 1.02
C LEU A 6 2.62 1.44 1.19
N LEU A 7 2.72 0.22 1.69
CA LEU A 7 1.54 -0.62 1.94
C LEU A 7 0.56 0.10 2.88
N LYS A 8 1.07 0.68 3.96
CA LYS A 8 0.25 1.41 4.91
C LYS A 8 -0.44 2.60 4.24
N ALA A 9 0.30 3.38 3.46
CA ALA A 9 -0.26 4.54 2.76
C ALA A 9 -1.36 4.14 1.79
N CYS A 10 -1.18 3.06 1.04
CA CYS A 10 -2.18 2.55 0.12
C CYS A 10 -3.44 2.11 0.86
N ARG A 11 -3.27 1.40 1.98
CA ARG A 11 -4.40 0.95 2.80
C ARG A 11 -5.18 2.12 3.37
N GLU A 12 -4.50 3.09 3.95
CA GLU A 12 -5.14 4.26 4.55
C GLU A 12 -5.85 5.10 3.51
N ARG A 13 -5.24 5.29 2.34
CA ARG A 13 -5.88 6.01 1.24
C ARG A 13 -7.16 5.34 0.80
N ALA A 14 -7.19 4.01 0.82
CA ALA A 14 -8.39 3.25 0.45
C ALA A 14 -9.45 3.22 1.57
N GLY A 15 -9.13 3.77 2.75
CA GLY A 15 -10.06 3.79 3.87
C GLY A 15 -10.25 2.43 4.54
N ILE A 16 -9.27 1.54 4.44
CA ILE A 16 -9.34 0.17 4.95
C ILE A 16 -8.58 0.07 6.26
N SER A 17 -9.21 -0.48 7.30
CA SER A 17 -8.55 -0.74 8.58
C SER A 17 -7.58 -1.91 8.47
N GLN A 18 -6.66 -2.03 9.43
CA GLN A 18 -5.75 -3.19 9.48
C GLN A 18 -6.53 -4.50 9.65
N ILE A 19 -7.58 -4.49 10.46
CA ILE A 19 -8.41 -5.67 10.68
C ILE A 19 -9.08 -6.09 9.38
N LYS A 20 -9.68 -5.15 8.66
CA LYS A 20 -10.33 -5.44 7.40
C LYS A 20 -9.33 -5.93 6.35
N MET A 21 -8.15 -5.29 6.29
CA MET A 21 -7.10 -5.72 5.37
C MET A 21 -6.65 -7.15 5.66
N ALA A 22 -6.54 -7.49 6.94
CA ALA A 22 -6.21 -8.85 7.37
C ALA A 22 -7.24 -9.86 6.86
N MET A 23 -8.52 -9.53 6.96
CA MET A 23 -9.60 -10.39 6.44
C MET A 23 -9.49 -10.54 4.93
N MET A 24 -9.27 -9.45 4.21
CA MET A 24 -9.16 -9.47 2.75
C MET A 24 -7.96 -10.28 2.26
N MET A 25 -6.86 -10.20 3.01
CA MET A 25 -5.61 -10.88 2.67
C MET A 25 -5.49 -12.29 3.26
N ASN A 26 -6.51 -12.73 4.00
CA ASN A 26 -6.49 -14.00 4.73
C ASN A 26 -5.27 -14.12 5.65
N ARG A 27 -5.03 -13.06 6.41
CA ARG A 27 -3.93 -12.95 7.36
C ARG A 27 -4.46 -12.48 8.72
N THR A 28 -3.59 -12.49 9.73
CA THR A 28 -3.89 -11.90 11.03
C THR A 28 -3.59 -10.40 11.02
N GLN A 29 -4.24 -9.64 11.91
CA GLN A 29 -3.92 -8.23 12.06
C GLN A 29 -2.44 -8.02 12.42
N SER A 30 -1.89 -8.90 13.27
CA SER A 30 -0.48 -8.85 13.65
C SER A 30 0.43 -8.97 12.42
N SER A 31 0.08 -9.87 11.48
CA SER A 31 0.81 -10.03 10.23
C SER A 31 0.78 -8.75 9.40
N ILE A 32 -0.39 -8.13 9.27
CA ILE A 32 -0.55 -6.87 8.54
C ILE A 32 0.32 -5.77 9.18
N SER A 33 0.26 -5.65 10.50
CA SER A 33 1.05 -4.65 11.22
C SER A 33 2.55 -4.85 10.99
N LYS A 34 3.02 -6.09 11.01
CA LYS A 34 4.44 -6.39 10.81
C LYS A 34 4.89 -6.07 9.39
N LEU A 35 4.05 -6.34 8.39
CA LEU A 35 4.35 -5.98 7.01
C LEU A 35 4.50 -4.46 6.86
N GLU A 36 3.60 -3.70 7.46
CA GLU A 36 3.62 -2.22 7.37
C GLU A 36 4.81 -1.61 8.11
N LYS A 37 5.37 -2.32 9.09
CA LYS A 37 6.54 -1.87 9.86
C LYS A 37 7.85 -2.44 9.31
N ASP A 38 7.83 -3.10 8.17
CA ASP A 38 8.99 -3.74 7.55
C ASP A 38 9.65 -4.80 8.45
N ARG A 39 8.88 -5.42 9.33
CA ARG A 39 9.36 -6.49 10.22
C ARG A 39 9.30 -7.86 9.56
N ASN A 40 8.41 -8.05 8.59
CA ASN A 40 8.31 -9.25 7.78
C ASN A 40 8.60 -8.90 6.33
N PRO A 41 9.23 -9.81 5.58
CA PRO A 41 9.45 -9.59 4.15
C PRO A 41 8.11 -9.55 3.40
N ILE A 42 8.05 -8.72 2.37
CA ILE A 42 6.88 -8.57 1.53
C ILE A 42 7.19 -9.29 0.23
N ASP A 43 6.51 -10.42 -0.01
CA ASP A 43 6.70 -11.16 -1.25
C ASP A 43 5.89 -10.50 -2.39
N VAL A 44 6.20 -10.94 -3.62
CA VAL A 44 5.58 -10.35 -4.82
C VAL A 44 4.07 -10.58 -4.81
N GLU A 45 3.61 -11.74 -4.39
CA GLU A 45 2.18 -12.07 -4.36
C GLU A 45 1.43 -11.18 -3.37
N THR A 46 1.98 -11.00 -2.17
CA THR A 46 1.40 -10.13 -1.15
C THR A 46 1.35 -8.68 -1.65
N PHE A 47 2.42 -8.21 -2.27
CA PHE A 47 2.50 -6.85 -2.82
C PHE A 47 1.44 -6.66 -3.92
N ARG A 48 1.34 -7.61 -4.84
CA ARG A 48 0.35 -7.57 -5.91
C ARG A 48 -1.07 -7.52 -5.38
N ASP A 49 -1.41 -8.41 -4.45
CA ASP A 49 -2.76 -8.47 -3.91
C ASP A 49 -3.09 -7.22 -3.10
N TRP A 50 -2.13 -6.72 -2.34
CA TRP A 50 -2.30 -5.50 -1.56
C TRP A 50 -2.62 -4.29 -2.44
N THR A 51 -1.83 -4.08 -3.48
CA THR A 51 -2.05 -2.95 -4.40
C THR A 51 -3.36 -3.11 -5.17
N LYS A 52 -3.74 -4.35 -5.48
CA LYS A 52 -5.01 -4.64 -6.14
C LYS A 52 -6.19 -4.33 -5.23
N PHE A 53 -6.18 -4.80 -3.98
CA PHE A 53 -7.27 -4.59 -3.03
C PHE A 53 -7.41 -3.13 -2.62
N THR A 54 -6.34 -2.37 -2.65
CA THR A 54 -6.35 -0.95 -2.31
C THR A 54 -6.47 -0.04 -3.52
N ASN A 55 -6.66 -0.61 -4.71
CA ASN A 55 -6.74 0.12 -5.98
C ASN A 55 -5.54 1.04 -6.20
N SER A 56 -4.34 0.50 -5.94
CA SER A 56 -3.09 1.25 -5.97
C SER A 56 -2.05 0.63 -6.90
N MET A 57 -2.49 -0.04 -7.98
CA MET A 57 -1.59 -0.76 -8.87
C MET A 57 -0.59 0.18 -9.56
N ASP A 58 -1.02 1.36 -9.95
CA ASP A 58 -0.16 2.37 -10.56
C ASP A 58 0.97 2.80 -9.62
N ILE A 59 0.65 3.01 -8.36
CA ILE A 59 1.63 3.36 -7.33
C ILE A 59 2.58 2.20 -7.08
N GLY A 60 2.06 0.97 -7.05
CA GLY A 60 2.87 -0.22 -6.86
C GLY A 60 3.86 -0.42 -8.01
N ILE A 61 3.42 -0.24 -9.24
CA ILE A 61 4.29 -0.34 -10.42
C ILE A 61 5.39 0.73 -10.37
N ALA A 62 5.02 1.96 -10.05
CA ALA A 62 5.99 3.04 -9.94
C ALA A 62 7.07 2.75 -8.88
N PHE A 63 6.66 2.20 -7.74
CA PHE A 63 7.60 1.82 -6.68
C PHE A 63 8.59 0.75 -7.18
N LEU A 64 8.11 -0.24 -7.90
CA LEU A 64 8.95 -1.31 -8.45
C LEU A 64 9.95 -0.79 -9.46
N TYR A 65 9.62 0.29 -10.18
CA TYR A 65 10.52 0.92 -11.14
C TYR A 65 11.42 1.99 -10.52
N GLY A 66 11.43 2.10 -9.19
CA GLY A 66 12.32 3.03 -8.49
C GLY A 66 11.83 4.47 -8.44
N VAL A 67 10.60 4.75 -8.82
CA VAL A 67 10.00 6.08 -8.67
C VAL A 67 9.55 6.26 -7.22
N ASP A 68 9.79 7.46 -6.65
CA ASP A 68 9.36 7.73 -5.28
C ASP A 68 7.82 7.75 -5.20
N PRO A 69 7.20 6.80 -4.48
CA PRO A 69 5.75 6.75 -4.37
C PRO A 69 5.15 8.00 -3.73
N ALA A 70 5.90 8.69 -2.86
CA ALA A 70 5.42 9.91 -2.23
C ALA A 70 5.12 11.00 -3.26
N THR A 71 5.95 11.11 -4.30
CA THR A 71 5.74 12.06 -5.39
C THR A 71 4.45 11.75 -6.15
N ILE A 72 4.19 10.47 -6.42
CA ILE A 72 2.99 10.06 -7.16
C ILE A 72 1.74 10.30 -6.32
N LEU A 73 1.77 9.93 -5.04
CA LEU A 73 0.65 10.17 -4.13
C LEU A 73 0.33 11.66 -4.04
N GLN A 74 1.35 12.49 -3.93
CA GLN A 74 1.21 13.94 -3.87
C GLN A 74 0.60 14.50 -5.15
N SER A 75 1.05 14.03 -6.31
CA SER A 75 0.52 14.46 -7.61
C SER A 75 -0.96 14.10 -7.75
N LEU A 76 -1.35 12.89 -7.35
CA LEU A 76 -2.75 12.46 -7.40
C LEU A 76 -3.62 13.31 -6.49
N MET A 77 -3.13 13.65 -5.31
CA MET A 77 -3.85 14.52 -4.38
C MET A 77 -4.05 15.93 -4.94
N GLN A 78 -3.04 16.46 -5.62
CA GLN A 78 -3.12 17.78 -6.26
C GLN A 78 -4.14 17.78 -7.39
N ILE A 79 -4.17 16.75 -8.21
CA ILE A 79 -5.13 16.63 -9.30
C ILE A 79 -6.55 16.60 -8.73
N THR A 80 -6.77 15.82 -7.68
CA THR A 80 -8.07 15.74 -7.02
C THR A 80 -8.45 17.06 -6.38
N GLY A 81 -7.49 17.79 -5.82
CA GLY A 81 -7.73 19.07 -5.19
C GLY A 81 -8.06 20.20 -6.15
N VAL A 82 -7.66 20.08 -7.42
CA VAL A 82 -7.92 21.09 -8.45
C VAL A 82 -9.31 20.91 -9.05
N ALA A 83 -9.79 19.70 -9.03
CA ALA A 83 -11.15 19.43 -9.53
C ALA A 83 -12.19 19.93 -8.56
#